data_7d3b83ebf6ed610515e5e9fb2c29aa90
#
_entry.id   7d3b83ebf6ed610515e5e9fb2c29aa90
#
_cell.length_a   1.000
_cell.length_b   1.000
_cell.length_c   1.000
_cell.angle_alpha   90.00
_cell.angle_beta   90.00
_cell.angle_gamma   90.00
#
_symmetry.space_group_name_H-M   'P 1'
#
loop_
_entity.id
_entity.type
_entity.pdbx_description
1 polymer ?
#
loop_
_entity_poly.entity_id
_entity_poly.type
_entity_poly.pdbx_seq_one_letter_code
_entity_poly.pdbx_strand_id
1 'polypeptide(L)'
;MSIRVAIAGVGNCASSLVQGVEYYKDTKDEDKIPGLMHNNFGGYRVRDIEFVTAFDVDALKVGKDLSEAIEASQNNTIKFADVPNLGVEVLRGPTNDGLGEYYRQMIDESDAEPVDVAQVLRDKKVDVLVSYLPVGSEQADKAYAQAAMDAGCAFVNCLPVFIASDPEWAQKFRDAGVPIVGDDIKSQVGATITHRVLARLFEDRGVRLDRTYQLNVGGNMDFMNMLQRSRLESKKISKTRAVTSVVPHDMDPHNVHIGPSDYVAWLDDRKFAFVRLEGTTFGDVPLSLEYKLQVWDSPNSA
;
A
#
# COMPACT_ATOMS: atom_id res chain seq x y z
N MET A 1 -25.96 -6.25 -0.12
CA MET A 1 -25.21 -7.11 0.85
C MET A 1 -23.96 -6.32 1.13
N SER A 2 -23.69 -5.94 2.40
CA SER A 2 -22.47 -5.17 2.74
C SER A 2 -21.28 -6.13 2.90
N ILE A 3 -20.09 -5.61 2.59
CA ILE A 3 -18.80 -6.25 2.87
C ILE A 3 -18.25 -5.56 4.11
N ARG A 4 -18.11 -6.29 5.20
CA ARG A 4 -17.66 -5.77 6.49
C ARG A 4 -16.12 -5.75 6.53
N VAL A 5 -15.56 -4.54 6.53
CA VAL A 5 -14.11 -4.33 6.39
C VAL A 5 -13.50 -3.84 7.70
N ALA A 6 -12.38 -4.45 8.07
CA ALA A 6 -11.48 -3.96 9.11
C ALA A 6 -10.21 -3.40 8.48
N ILE A 7 -9.60 -2.41 9.14
CA ILE A 7 -8.34 -1.79 8.70
C ILE A 7 -7.29 -1.97 9.79
N ALA A 8 -6.10 -2.45 9.44
CA ALA A 8 -4.91 -2.43 10.28
C ALA A 8 -3.94 -1.35 9.77
N GLY A 9 -3.70 -0.33 10.59
CA GLY A 9 -2.92 0.85 10.24
C GLY A 9 -3.78 1.98 9.63
N VAL A 10 -4.12 2.99 10.44
CA VAL A 10 -4.96 4.13 10.07
C VAL A 10 -4.09 5.30 9.60
N GLY A 11 -3.26 5.04 8.58
CA GLY A 11 -2.41 6.02 7.94
C GLY A 11 -3.06 6.70 6.72
N ASN A 12 -2.24 7.32 5.87
CA ASN A 12 -2.68 8.02 4.66
C ASN A 12 -3.47 7.14 3.67
N CYS A 13 -3.05 5.88 3.47
CA CYS A 13 -3.77 4.96 2.59
C CYS A 13 -5.15 4.61 3.15
N ALA A 14 -5.26 4.37 4.46
CA ALA A 14 -6.55 4.17 5.11
C ALA A 14 -7.43 5.42 5.00
N SER A 15 -6.85 6.61 5.21
CA SER A 15 -7.56 7.89 5.00
C SER A 15 -8.13 7.99 3.59
N SER A 16 -7.31 7.70 2.58
CA SER A 16 -7.74 7.74 1.18
C SER A 16 -8.83 6.70 0.87
N LEU A 17 -8.72 5.47 1.40
CA LEU A 17 -9.74 4.45 1.22
C LEU A 17 -11.08 4.85 1.86
N VAL A 18 -11.06 5.33 3.10
CA VAL A 18 -12.28 5.72 3.83
C VAL A 18 -12.94 6.92 3.15
N GLN A 19 -12.17 7.94 2.77
CA GLN A 19 -12.65 9.06 1.96
C GLN A 19 -13.21 8.60 0.61
N GLY A 20 -12.53 7.62 -0.04
CA GLY A 20 -12.95 7.07 -1.33
C GLY A 20 -14.30 6.37 -1.27
N VAL A 21 -14.56 5.61 -0.21
CA VAL A 21 -15.87 4.97 0.00
C VAL A 21 -16.97 6.03 0.13
N GLU A 22 -16.73 7.09 0.88
CA GLU A 22 -17.70 8.19 1.01
C GLU A 22 -17.90 8.94 -0.31
N TYR A 23 -16.80 9.23 -1.04
CA TYR A 23 -16.84 9.98 -2.29
C TYR A 23 -17.58 9.26 -3.43
N TYR A 24 -17.39 7.93 -3.52
CA TYR A 24 -17.94 7.12 -4.61
C TYR A 24 -19.26 6.39 -4.27
N LYS A 25 -19.80 6.54 -3.06
CA LYS A 25 -20.99 5.78 -2.61
C LYS A 25 -22.24 5.91 -3.49
N ASP A 26 -22.42 7.07 -4.12
CA ASP A 26 -23.59 7.38 -4.94
C ASP A 26 -23.39 7.12 -6.45
N THR A 27 -22.25 6.51 -6.84
CA THR A 27 -21.97 6.19 -8.23
C THR A 27 -22.89 5.10 -8.77
N LYS A 28 -23.22 5.20 -10.08
CA LYS A 28 -24.05 4.24 -10.79
C LYS A 28 -23.20 3.30 -11.63
N ASP A 29 -23.73 2.12 -11.96
CA ASP A 29 -23.00 1.08 -12.70
C ASP A 29 -22.57 1.55 -14.11
N GLU A 30 -23.39 2.39 -14.75
CA GLU A 30 -23.14 2.95 -16.08
C GLU A 30 -22.15 4.12 -16.10
N ASP A 31 -21.82 4.69 -14.95
CA ASP A 31 -20.93 5.84 -14.87
C ASP A 31 -19.47 5.43 -15.18
N LYS A 32 -18.79 6.24 -16.00
CA LYS A 32 -17.34 6.16 -16.19
C LYS A 32 -16.68 7.14 -15.24
N ILE A 33 -16.12 6.64 -14.17
CA ILE A 33 -15.59 7.45 -13.09
C ILE A 33 -14.07 7.40 -13.07
N PRO A 34 -13.38 8.55 -13.19
CA PRO A 34 -11.96 8.60 -12.98
C PRO A 34 -11.60 8.05 -11.57
N GLY A 35 -10.61 7.19 -11.52
CA GLY A 35 -10.15 6.58 -10.26
C GLY A 35 -10.72 5.19 -9.98
N LEU A 36 -11.83 4.79 -10.60
CA LEU A 36 -12.38 3.44 -10.47
C LEU A 36 -12.22 2.67 -11.79
N MET A 37 -11.53 1.53 -11.75
CA MET A 37 -11.46 0.63 -12.90
C MET A 37 -12.81 -0.04 -13.17
N HIS A 38 -13.58 -0.31 -12.11
CA HIS A 38 -14.89 -0.95 -12.16
C HIS A 38 -15.80 -0.34 -11.10
N ASN A 39 -16.97 0.16 -11.48
CA ASN A 39 -18.02 0.61 -10.56
C ASN A 39 -18.77 -0.56 -9.90
N ASN A 40 -18.78 -1.68 -10.61
CA ASN A 40 -19.36 -2.95 -10.15
C ASN A 40 -18.33 -4.06 -10.40
N PHE A 41 -17.90 -4.72 -9.37
CA PHE A 41 -16.97 -5.84 -9.45
C PHE A 41 -17.58 -7.07 -8.77
N GLY A 42 -17.93 -8.07 -9.57
CA GLY A 42 -18.56 -9.30 -9.08
C GLY A 42 -19.92 -9.09 -8.39
N GLY A 43 -20.64 -8.03 -8.74
CA GLY A 43 -21.92 -7.67 -8.13
C GLY A 43 -21.79 -6.71 -6.94
N TYR A 44 -20.58 -6.42 -6.49
CA TYR A 44 -20.31 -5.47 -5.40
C TYR A 44 -19.92 -4.09 -5.94
N ARG A 45 -20.26 -3.06 -5.19
CA ARG A 45 -19.98 -1.64 -5.47
C ARG A 45 -19.25 -1.01 -4.31
N VAL A 46 -18.67 0.16 -4.50
CA VAL A 46 -17.99 0.90 -3.43
C VAL A 46 -18.91 1.12 -2.21
N ARG A 47 -20.18 1.43 -2.43
CA ARG A 47 -21.18 1.60 -1.36
C ARG A 47 -21.52 0.35 -0.56
N ASP A 48 -21.09 -0.83 -1.02
CA ASP A 48 -21.29 -2.09 -0.30
C ASP A 48 -20.19 -2.32 0.74
N ILE A 49 -19.14 -1.48 0.77
CA ILE A 49 -18.08 -1.50 1.78
C ILE A 49 -18.58 -0.82 3.06
N GLU A 50 -18.51 -1.55 4.17
CA GLU A 50 -18.88 -1.07 5.51
C GLU A 50 -17.66 -1.26 6.44
N PHE A 51 -17.07 -0.15 6.89
CA PHE A 51 -16.03 -0.23 7.92
C PHE A 51 -16.65 -0.56 9.25
N VAL A 52 -16.10 -1.55 9.97
CA VAL A 52 -16.70 -2.04 11.22
C VAL A 52 -15.73 -2.03 12.40
N THR A 53 -14.45 -1.94 12.15
CA THR A 53 -13.38 -1.75 13.15
C THR A 53 -12.09 -1.32 12.46
N ALA A 54 -11.20 -0.69 13.21
CA ALA A 54 -9.85 -0.39 12.76
C ALA A 54 -8.86 -0.55 13.92
N PHE A 55 -7.59 -0.77 13.59
CA PHE A 55 -6.51 -0.96 14.55
C PHE A 55 -5.38 0.00 14.25
N ASP A 56 -4.88 0.68 15.26
CA ASP A 56 -3.68 1.51 15.18
C ASP A 56 -2.90 1.43 16.50
N VAL A 57 -1.72 2.02 16.55
CA VAL A 57 -0.89 2.10 17.75
C VAL A 57 -0.70 3.54 18.24
N ASP A 58 -1.05 4.52 17.42
CA ASP A 58 -0.86 5.94 17.67
C ASP A 58 -1.86 6.45 18.73
N ALA A 59 -1.35 7.06 19.81
CA ALA A 59 -2.13 7.63 20.90
C ALA A 59 -3.13 8.71 20.44
N LEU A 60 -2.86 9.38 19.32
CA LEU A 60 -3.76 10.39 18.76
C LEU A 60 -4.90 9.80 17.92
N LYS A 61 -4.88 8.47 17.67
CA LYS A 61 -5.89 7.76 16.86
C LYS A 61 -6.67 6.74 17.65
N VAL A 62 -6.02 6.00 18.55
CA VAL A 62 -6.66 4.98 19.39
C VAL A 62 -7.74 5.63 20.25
N GLY A 63 -8.93 5.01 20.28
CA GLY A 63 -10.12 5.50 21.00
C GLY A 63 -10.94 6.55 20.25
N LYS A 64 -10.50 7.03 19.07
CA LYS A 64 -11.26 7.94 18.23
C LYS A 64 -12.15 7.18 17.24
N ASP A 65 -13.18 7.88 16.76
CA ASP A 65 -13.92 7.41 15.58
C ASP A 65 -12.97 7.37 14.36
N LEU A 66 -13.16 6.38 13.48
CA LEU A 66 -12.34 6.21 12.29
C LEU A 66 -12.35 7.46 11.40
N SER A 67 -13.50 8.18 11.32
CA SER A 67 -13.63 9.43 10.56
C SER A 67 -12.73 10.56 11.09
N GLU A 68 -12.45 10.57 12.39
CA GLU A 68 -11.53 11.53 13.02
C GLU A 68 -10.08 11.05 12.92
N ALA A 69 -9.86 9.75 13.13
CA ALA A 69 -8.53 9.15 13.15
C ALA A 69 -7.82 9.25 11.79
N ILE A 70 -8.56 9.18 10.67
CA ILE A 70 -8.00 9.34 9.33
C ILE A 70 -7.44 10.73 9.03
N GLU A 71 -7.82 11.74 9.82
CA GLU A 71 -7.32 13.12 9.71
C GLU A 71 -6.34 13.48 10.85
N ALA A 72 -6.06 12.54 11.75
CA ALA A 72 -5.27 12.79 12.95
C ALA A 72 -3.77 12.50 12.76
N SER A 73 -2.96 13.02 13.72
CA SER A 73 -1.52 12.74 13.82
C SER A 73 -0.75 13.15 12.58
N GLN A 74 0.07 12.23 12.03
CA GLN A 74 0.94 12.48 10.88
C GLN A 74 0.27 12.25 9.52
N ASN A 75 -1.04 12.02 9.49
CA ASN A 75 -1.77 11.90 8.24
C ASN A 75 -1.80 13.26 7.51
N ASN A 76 -1.30 13.27 6.28
CA ASN A 76 -1.14 14.49 5.47
C ASN A 76 -1.58 14.30 4.02
N THR A 77 -2.40 13.26 3.75
CA THR A 77 -3.00 13.08 2.43
C THR A 77 -4.02 14.17 2.13
N ILE A 78 -4.26 14.42 0.86
CA ILE A 78 -5.26 15.41 0.44
C ILE A 78 -6.65 15.01 0.91
N LYS A 79 -7.40 15.98 1.45
CA LYS A 79 -8.80 15.79 1.77
C LYS A 79 -9.65 16.03 0.51
N PHE A 80 -10.41 15.02 0.09
CA PHE A 80 -11.30 15.08 -1.08
C PHE A 80 -12.74 14.67 -0.77
N ALA A 81 -13.01 14.21 0.47
CA ALA A 81 -14.36 13.96 0.95
C ALA A 81 -14.46 14.30 2.45
N ASP A 82 -15.62 14.80 2.86
CA ASP A 82 -15.99 14.95 4.27
C ASP A 82 -16.64 13.64 4.75
N VAL A 83 -15.92 12.88 5.56
CA VAL A 83 -16.40 11.60 6.09
C VAL A 83 -17.24 11.89 7.36
N PRO A 84 -18.53 11.51 7.38
CA PRO A 84 -19.33 11.66 8.59
C PRO A 84 -18.86 10.73 9.71
N ASN A 85 -19.27 10.96 10.94
CA ASN A 85 -19.01 10.02 12.03
C ASN A 85 -19.53 8.63 11.66
N LEU A 86 -18.64 7.63 11.69
CA LEU A 86 -18.94 6.27 11.27
C LEU A 86 -19.41 5.37 12.42
N GLY A 87 -19.25 5.81 13.67
CA GLY A 87 -19.48 4.96 14.85
C GLY A 87 -18.47 3.81 14.96
N VAL A 88 -17.30 3.95 14.36
CA VAL A 88 -16.25 2.93 14.28
C VAL A 88 -15.05 3.37 15.09
N GLU A 89 -14.88 2.81 16.27
CA GLU A 89 -13.74 3.10 17.13
C GLU A 89 -12.46 2.46 16.60
N VAL A 90 -11.36 3.21 16.62
CA VAL A 90 -9.99 2.71 16.37
C VAL A 90 -9.46 2.05 17.63
N LEU A 91 -9.21 0.77 17.58
CA LEU A 91 -8.72 -0.04 18.69
C LEU A 91 -7.19 -0.11 18.72
N ARG A 92 -6.64 -0.32 19.92
CA ARG A 92 -5.20 -0.53 20.10
C ARG A 92 -4.79 -1.91 19.57
N GLY A 93 -4.10 -1.93 18.41
CA GLY A 93 -3.53 -3.15 17.85
C GLY A 93 -2.16 -3.49 18.45
N PRO A 94 -1.61 -4.70 18.18
CA PRO A 94 -0.26 -5.07 18.59
C PRO A 94 0.80 -4.27 17.81
N THR A 95 1.85 -3.80 18.47
CA THR A 95 2.93 -3.03 17.84
C THR A 95 3.94 -3.94 17.14
N ASN A 96 4.39 -5.01 17.82
CA ASN A 96 5.47 -5.89 17.35
C ASN A 96 6.67 -5.06 16.80
N ASP A 97 6.98 -5.22 15.49
CA ASP A 97 8.00 -4.47 14.77
C ASP A 97 7.42 -3.30 13.92
N GLY A 98 6.15 -2.92 14.15
CA GLY A 98 5.43 -1.92 13.37
C GLY A 98 6.07 -0.54 13.35
N LEU A 99 6.65 -0.10 14.49
CA LEU A 99 7.33 1.18 14.61
C LEU A 99 8.84 1.02 14.42
N GLY A 100 9.38 1.67 13.39
CA GLY A 100 10.81 1.84 13.20
C GLY A 100 11.36 3.06 13.95
N GLU A 101 12.66 3.28 13.84
CA GLU A 101 13.38 4.36 14.51
C GLU A 101 12.76 5.75 14.26
N TYR A 102 12.39 6.04 13.00
CA TYR A 102 11.84 7.35 12.62
C TYR A 102 10.39 7.54 13.07
N TYR A 103 9.57 6.49 13.02
CA TYR A 103 8.20 6.58 13.52
C TYR A 103 8.14 6.89 15.00
N ARG A 104 9.02 6.28 15.82
CA ARG A 104 9.10 6.51 17.28
C ARG A 104 9.47 7.94 17.66
N GLN A 105 9.99 8.73 16.73
CA GLN A 105 10.28 10.15 16.92
C GLN A 105 9.08 11.05 16.63
N MET A 106 8.07 10.54 15.92
CA MET A 106 6.94 11.30 15.38
C MET A 106 5.60 10.89 15.96
N ILE A 107 5.51 9.69 16.52
CA ILE A 107 4.27 9.09 17.00
C ILE A 107 4.48 8.63 18.44
N ASP A 108 3.62 9.09 19.33
CA ASP A 108 3.50 8.54 20.68
C ASP A 108 2.63 7.28 20.63
N GLU A 109 3.16 6.18 21.13
CA GLU A 109 2.44 4.92 21.19
C GLU A 109 1.40 4.98 22.30
N SER A 110 0.17 4.54 22.03
CA SER A 110 -0.92 4.53 22.99
C SER A 110 -0.62 3.59 24.17
N ASP A 111 -0.89 4.05 25.39
CA ASP A 111 -0.78 3.27 26.63
C ASP A 111 -1.92 2.25 26.81
N ALA A 112 -2.93 2.24 25.94
CA ALA A 112 -4.00 1.26 25.99
C ALA A 112 -3.45 -0.16 25.76
N GLU A 113 -4.03 -1.15 26.45
CA GLU A 113 -3.69 -2.55 26.23
C GLU A 113 -4.08 -3.00 24.81
N PRO A 114 -3.21 -3.72 24.10
CA PRO A 114 -3.55 -4.28 22.79
C PRO A 114 -4.72 -5.26 22.90
N VAL A 115 -5.68 -5.13 21.98
CA VAL A 115 -6.84 -6.04 21.91
C VAL A 115 -6.46 -7.39 21.31
N ASP A 116 -7.26 -8.43 21.59
CA ASP A 116 -7.23 -9.68 20.85
C ASP A 116 -7.87 -9.43 19.46
N VAL A 117 -7.02 -9.23 18.45
CA VAL A 117 -7.45 -8.91 17.08
C VAL A 117 -8.38 -9.99 16.53
N ALA A 118 -8.04 -11.29 16.70
CA ALA A 118 -8.87 -12.37 16.18
C ALA A 118 -10.26 -12.40 16.82
N GLN A 119 -10.33 -12.12 18.12
CA GLN A 119 -11.62 -12.03 18.83
C GLN A 119 -12.45 -10.84 18.32
N VAL A 120 -11.84 -9.67 18.15
CA VAL A 120 -12.52 -8.47 17.61
C VAL A 120 -13.05 -8.74 16.21
N LEU A 121 -12.25 -9.36 15.33
CA LEU A 121 -12.66 -9.70 13.96
C LEU A 121 -13.88 -10.62 13.97
N ARG A 122 -13.91 -11.64 14.84
CA ARG A 122 -15.08 -12.54 15.00
C ARG A 122 -16.32 -11.80 15.50
N ASP A 123 -16.18 -11.02 16.57
CA ASP A 123 -17.31 -10.32 17.22
C ASP A 123 -17.93 -9.28 16.27
N LYS A 124 -17.10 -8.61 15.50
CA LYS A 124 -17.52 -7.65 14.47
C LYS A 124 -17.92 -8.31 13.16
N LYS A 125 -17.82 -9.64 13.04
CA LYS A 125 -18.16 -10.40 11.82
C LYS A 125 -17.49 -9.81 10.58
N VAL A 126 -16.18 -9.60 10.66
CA VAL A 126 -15.40 -8.99 9.58
C VAL A 126 -15.27 -9.97 8.42
N ASP A 127 -15.59 -9.52 7.20
CA ASP A 127 -15.40 -10.28 5.99
C ASP A 127 -13.97 -10.16 5.46
N VAL A 128 -13.38 -8.94 5.56
CA VAL A 128 -12.06 -8.62 5.00
C VAL A 128 -11.28 -7.74 5.96
N LEU A 129 -10.07 -8.14 6.28
CA LEU A 129 -9.06 -7.32 6.95
C LEU A 129 -8.07 -6.76 5.93
N VAL A 130 -7.95 -5.44 5.84
CA VAL A 130 -6.98 -4.76 4.97
C VAL A 130 -5.81 -4.26 5.81
N SER A 131 -4.59 -4.65 5.45
CA SER A 131 -3.37 -4.22 6.14
C SER A 131 -2.70 -3.08 5.38
N TYR A 132 -2.58 -1.92 6.05
CA TYR A 132 -1.87 -0.70 5.64
C TYR A 132 -0.76 -0.33 6.63
N LEU A 133 -0.17 -1.31 7.29
CA LEU A 133 0.92 -1.08 8.24
C LEU A 133 2.14 -0.45 7.54
N PRO A 134 3.07 0.18 8.30
CA PRO A 134 4.28 0.74 7.73
C PRO A 134 5.20 -0.33 7.12
N VAL A 135 5.93 0.04 6.06
CA VAL A 135 6.95 -0.83 5.46
C VAL A 135 7.97 -1.29 6.52
N GLY A 136 8.29 -2.59 6.51
CA GLY A 136 9.18 -3.22 7.49
C GLY A 136 8.49 -3.75 8.74
N SER A 137 7.15 -3.69 8.81
CA SER A 137 6.32 -4.27 9.88
C SER A 137 6.04 -5.76 9.62
N GLU A 138 7.08 -6.56 9.43
CA GLU A 138 6.93 -7.94 8.98
C GLU A 138 6.24 -8.82 10.01
N GLN A 139 6.64 -8.72 11.28
CA GLN A 139 6.05 -9.53 12.34
C GLN A 139 4.63 -9.07 12.67
N ALA A 140 4.40 -7.76 12.68
CA ALA A 140 3.08 -7.20 12.89
C ALA A 140 2.11 -7.65 11.79
N ASP A 141 2.50 -7.56 10.52
CA ASP A 141 1.66 -7.95 9.39
C ASP A 141 1.34 -9.46 9.41
N LYS A 142 2.32 -10.31 9.71
CA LYS A 142 2.12 -11.75 9.91
C LYS A 142 1.20 -12.06 11.09
N ALA A 143 1.25 -11.27 12.17
CA ALA A 143 0.32 -11.42 13.30
C ALA A 143 -1.12 -11.09 12.91
N TYR A 144 -1.34 -10.01 12.13
CA TYR A 144 -2.66 -9.68 11.58
C TYR A 144 -3.16 -10.73 10.58
N ALA A 145 -2.27 -11.26 9.73
CA ALA A 145 -2.60 -12.35 8.81
C ALA A 145 -3.04 -13.62 9.56
N GLN A 146 -2.34 -13.98 10.66
CA GLN A 146 -2.72 -15.09 11.51
C GLN A 146 -4.08 -14.84 12.17
N ALA A 147 -4.30 -13.64 12.73
CA ALA A 147 -5.58 -13.27 13.35
C ALA A 147 -6.75 -13.33 12.35
N ALA A 148 -6.52 -12.95 11.09
CA ALA A 148 -7.52 -13.06 10.03
C ALA A 148 -7.88 -14.54 9.75
N MET A 149 -6.89 -15.43 9.63
CA MET A 149 -7.14 -16.87 9.49
C MET A 149 -7.91 -17.43 10.67
N ASP A 150 -7.51 -17.09 11.91
CA ASP A 150 -8.14 -17.57 13.14
C ASP A 150 -9.60 -17.08 13.27
N ALA A 151 -9.91 -15.94 12.67
CA ALA A 151 -11.26 -15.39 12.63
C ALA A 151 -12.10 -15.86 11.43
N GLY A 152 -11.49 -16.52 10.44
CA GLY A 152 -12.15 -16.89 9.18
C GLY A 152 -12.41 -15.71 8.26
N CYS A 153 -11.60 -14.66 8.36
CA CYS A 153 -11.71 -13.38 7.66
C CYS A 153 -10.69 -13.32 6.51
N ALA A 154 -11.09 -12.88 5.33
CA ALA A 154 -10.16 -12.66 4.21
C ALA A 154 -9.11 -11.61 4.57
N PHE A 155 -7.90 -11.75 4.00
CA PHE A 155 -6.79 -10.83 4.26
C PHE A 155 -6.30 -10.16 2.98
N VAL A 156 -6.21 -8.83 2.99
CA VAL A 156 -5.62 -8.03 1.90
C VAL A 156 -4.33 -7.42 2.39
N ASN A 157 -3.19 -7.95 1.92
CA ASN A 157 -1.87 -7.45 2.27
C ASN A 157 -1.42 -6.37 1.30
N CYS A 158 -1.45 -5.12 1.75
CA CYS A 158 -0.97 -3.98 0.95
C CYS A 158 0.53 -3.70 1.13
N LEU A 159 1.20 -4.39 2.05
CA LEU A 159 2.62 -4.22 2.33
C LEU A 159 3.51 -5.09 1.42
N PRO A 160 4.79 -4.71 1.25
CA PRO A 160 5.79 -5.56 0.60
C PRO A 160 6.35 -6.64 1.56
N VAL A 161 5.50 -7.21 2.40
CA VAL A 161 5.79 -8.38 3.23
C VAL A 161 5.28 -9.61 2.49
N PHE A 162 6.15 -10.60 2.27
CA PHE A 162 5.80 -11.79 1.50
C PHE A 162 4.95 -12.73 2.36
N ILE A 163 3.62 -12.69 2.14
CA ILE A 163 2.63 -13.57 2.75
C ILE A 163 1.85 -14.30 1.66
N ALA A 164 1.15 -13.59 0.78
CA ALA A 164 0.40 -14.20 -0.31
C ALA A 164 1.30 -14.91 -1.32
N SER A 165 2.51 -14.36 -1.56
CA SER A 165 3.52 -14.93 -2.46
C SER A 165 4.47 -15.93 -1.79
N ASP A 166 4.41 -16.07 -0.46
CA ASP A 166 5.15 -17.10 0.26
C ASP A 166 4.40 -18.44 0.22
N PRO A 167 5.02 -19.54 -0.26
CA PRO A 167 4.33 -20.82 -0.43
C PRO A 167 3.79 -21.42 0.88
N GLU A 168 4.49 -21.23 2.01
CA GLU A 168 4.06 -21.78 3.30
C GLU A 168 2.86 -21.01 3.83
N TRP A 169 2.89 -19.68 3.78
CA TRP A 169 1.75 -18.85 4.16
C TRP A 169 0.55 -19.05 3.26
N ALA A 170 0.77 -19.08 1.94
CA ALA A 170 -0.29 -19.35 0.98
C ALA A 170 -0.94 -20.73 1.23
N GLN A 171 -0.16 -21.73 1.68
CA GLN A 171 -0.71 -23.04 2.04
C GLN A 171 -1.55 -22.96 3.32
N LYS A 172 -1.10 -22.25 4.36
CA LYS A 172 -1.89 -22.04 5.59
C LYS A 172 -3.25 -21.40 5.30
N PHE A 173 -3.30 -20.36 4.44
CA PHE A 173 -4.55 -19.73 4.03
C PHE A 173 -5.47 -20.69 3.27
N ARG A 174 -4.92 -21.53 2.37
CA ARG A 174 -5.70 -22.58 1.68
C ARG A 174 -6.27 -23.62 2.65
N ASP A 175 -5.46 -24.06 3.61
CA ASP A 175 -5.87 -25.06 4.61
C ASP A 175 -6.95 -24.49 5.54
N ALA A 176 -6.88 -23.22 5.87
CA ALA A 176 -7.90 -22.51 6.63
C ALA A 176 -9.17 -22.19 5.81
N GLY A 177 -9.13 -22.33 4.48
CA GLY A 177 -10.23 -21.97 3.60
C GLY A 177 -10.51 -20.47 3.53
N VAL A 178 -9.50 -19.63 3.80
CA VAL A 178 -9.60 -18.18 3.90
C VAL A 178 -8.90 -17.54 2.70
N PRO A 179 -9.54 -16.59 1.98
CA PRO A 179 -8.90 -15.89 0.88
C PRO A 179 -7.79 -14.94 1.35
N ILE A 180 -6.72 -14.86 0.54
CA ILE A 180 -5.67 -13.84 0.69
C ILE A 180 -5.37 -13.19 -0.65
N VAL A 181 -5.16 -11.87 -0.65
CA VAL A 181 -4.70 -11.07 -1.79
C VAL A 181 -3.49 -10.24 -1.34
N GLY A 182 -2.46 -10.19 -2.13
CA GLY A 182 -1.21 -9.45 -1.87
C GLY A 182 -0.12 -9.95 -2.83
N ASP A 183 1.10 -9.57 -2.66
CA ASP A 183 1.63 -8.62 -1.68
C ASP A 183 1.99 -7.31 -2.39
N ASP A 184 2.21 -6.23 -1.61
CA ASP A 184 2.73 -4.95 -2.10
C ASP A 184 1.78 -4.25 -3.10
N ILE A 185 0.78 -3.53 -2.59
CA ILE A 185 -0.16 -2.76 -3.40
C ILE A 185 0.57 -1.84 -4.40
N LYS A 186 0.07 -1.76 -5.62
CA LYS A 186 0.61 -0.90 -6.67
C LYS A 186 -0.31 0.29 -6.91
N SER A 187 0.29 1.47 -7.03
CA SER A 187 -0.43 2.68 -7.44
C SER A 187 -1.07 2.51 -8.82
N GLN A 188 -2.21 3.14 -9.07
CA GLN A 188 -2.90 3.11 -10.38
C GLN A 188 -1.97 3.56 -11.51
N VAL A 189 -1.40 4.76 -11.37
CA VAL A 189 -0.33 5.26 -12.25
C VAL A 189 0.83 5.68 -11.35
N GLY A 190 1.68 4.73 -11.01
CA GLY A 190 2.84 4.94 -10.12
C GLY A 190 4.16 4.74 -10.83
N ALA A 191 5.25 5.10 -10.16
CA ALA A 191 6.59 5.01 -10.70
C ALA A 191 6.95 3.59 -11.17
N THR A 192 6.60 2.56 -10.38
CA THR A 192 6.89 1.16 -10.72
C THR A 192 6.10 0.70 -11.94
N ILE A 193 4.82 1.06 -12.03
CA ILE A 193 3.96 0.68 -13.17
C ILE A 193 4.44 1.35 -14.45
N THR A 194 4.67 2.68 -14.42
CA THR A 194 5.14 3.42 -15.60
C THR A 194 6.53 2.94 -16.04
N HIS A 195 7.45 2.71 -15.10
CA HIS A 195 8.77 2.20 -15.39
C HIS A 195 8.71 0.81 -16.06
N ARG A 196 7.89 -0.10 -15.51
CA ARG A 196 7.67 -1.44 -16.08
C ARG A 196 7.09 -1.38 -17.49
N VAL A 197 6.09 -0.53 -17.72
CA VAL A 197 5.48 -0.35 -19.06
C VAL A 197 6.50 0.16 -20.07
N LEU A 198 7.35 1.13 -19.68
CA LEU A 198 8.39 1.66 -20.55
C LEU A 198 9.52 0.67 -20.80
N ALA A 199 9.93 -0.10 -19.78
CA ALA A 199 10.90 -1.19 -19.98
C ALA A 199 10.35 -2.24 -20.97
N ARG A 200 9.05 -2.58 -20.85
CA ARG A 200 8.37 -3.46 -21.77
C ARG A 200 8.27 -2.86 -23.19
N LEU A 201 8.04 -1.55 -23.31
CA LEU A 201 8.03 -0.87 -24.61
C LEU A 201 9.37 -0.99 -25.33
N PHE A 202 10.50 -0.89 -24.62
CA PHE A 202 11.83 -1.10 -25.20
C PHE A 202 11.91 -2.49 -25.85
N GLU A 203 11.53 -3.51 -25.11
CA GLU A 203 11.50 -4.89 -25.60
C GLU A 203 10.58 -5.09 -26.80
N ASP A 204 9.34 -4.65 -26.70
CA ASP A 204 8.33 -4.78 -27.77
C ASP A 204 8.73 -4.05 -29.07
N ARG A 205 9.66 -3.10 -28.98
CA ARG A 205 10.19 -2.34 -30.12
C ARG A 205 11.59 -2.78 -30.56
N GLY A 206 12.12 -3.87 -29.99
CA GLY A 206 13.45 -4.40 -30.35
C GLY A 206 14.60 -3.51 -29.86
N VAL A 207 14.39 -2.71 -28.84
CA VAL A 207 15.42 -1.90 -28.18
C VAL A 207 15.93 -2.69 -26.99
N ARG A 208 17.22 -3.00 -26.96
CA ARG A 208 17.83 -3.64 -25.78
C ARG A 208 17.93 -2.61 -24.65
N LEU A 209 17.30 -2.89 -23.51
CA LEU A 209 17.47 -2.09 -22.30
C LEU A 209 18.82 -2.40 -21.66
N ASP A 210 19.74 -1.44 -21.64
CA ASP A 210 21.09 -1.64 -21.15
C ASP A 210 21.23 -1.26 -19.68
N ARG A 211 20.60 -0.15 -19.26
CA ARG A 211 20.63 0.32 -17.87
C ARG A 211 19.44 1.22 -17.55
N THR A 212 19.09 1.25 -16.28
CA THR A 212 17.97 2.06 -15.81
C THR A 212 18.10 2.44 -14.35
N TYR A 213 17.55 3.61 -14.00
CA TYR A 213 17.34 3.96 -12.60
C TYR A 213 15.95 4.55 -12.37
N GLN A 214 15.50 4.43 -11.12
CA GLN A 214 14.34 5.12 -10.58
C GLN A 214 14.68 5.69 -9.20
N LEU A 215 14.56 7.01 -9.06
CA LEU A 215 14.72 7.73 -7.80
C LEU A 215 13.37 8.29 -7.38
N ASN A 216 13.06 8.23 -6.08
CA ASN A 216 11.80 8.73 -5.57
C ASN A 216 12.05 9.70 -4.43
N VAL A 217 11.17 10.70 -4.29
CA VAL A 217 11.13 11.61 -3.15
C VAL A 217 9.68 11.90 -2.80
N GLY A 218 9.36 11.98 -1.52
CA GLY A 218 8.01 12.28 -1.02
C GLY A 218 8.05 12.84 0.39
N GLY A 219 6.91 13.27 0.90
CA GLY A 219 6.81 13.93 2.19
C GLY A 219 5.88 13.25 3.20
N ASN A 220 5.37 12.06 2.88
CA ASN A 220 4.55 11.30 3.83
C ASN A 220 5.41 10.41 4.74
N MET A 221 4.77 9.80 5.73
CA MET A 221 5.44 8.98 6.72
C MET A 221 6.07 7.71 6.15
N ASP A 222 5.57 7.15 5.03
CA ASP A 222 6.22 6.03 4.35
C ASP A 222 7.61 6.41 3.82
N PHE A 223 7.74 7.63 3.24
CA PHE A 223 9.04 8.15 2.81
C PHE A 223 10.00 8.39 3.96
N MET A 224 9.51 8.92 5.09
CA MET A 224 10.33 9.10 6.29
C MET A 224 10.78 7.74 6.84
N ASN A 225 9.88 6.75 6.94
CA ASN A 225 10.21 5.40 7.38
C ASN A 225 11.27 4.73 6.47
N MET A 226 11.22 5.01 5.18
CA MET A 226 12.18 4.46 4.20
C MET A 226 13.61 5.03 4.35
N LEU A 227 13.84 6.07 5.16
CA LEU A 227 15.19 6.50 5.54
C LEU A 227 15.90 5.42 6.37
N GLN A 228 15.17 4.59 7.10
CA GLN A 228 15.69 3.42 7.79
C GLN A 228 15.94 2.27 6.79
N ARG A 229 17.12 2.21 6.21
CA ARG A 229 17.46 1.31 5.10
C ARG A 229 17.28 -0.18 5.42
N SER A 230 17.46 -0.59 6.67
CA SER A 230 17.24 -1.98 7.12
C SER A 230 15.80 -2.46 6.96
N ARG A 231 14.82 -1.56 6.88
CA ARG A 231 13.40 -1.90 6.67
C ARG A 231 12.99 -2.01 5.19
N LEU A 232 13.92 -1.78 4.25
CA LEU A 232 13.62 -1.67 2.81
C LEU A 232 13.91 -2.91 1.98
N GLU A 233 14.49 -3.95 2.54
CA GLU A 233 14.99 -5.09 1.75
C GLU A 233 13.89 -5.73 0.88
N SER A 234 12.75 -6.09 1.47
CA SER A 234 11.61 -6.67 0.75
C SER A 234 11.06 -5.73 -0.31
N LYS A 235 10.91 -4.44 0.02
CA LYS A 235 10.41 -3.41 -0.91
C LYS A 235 11.35 -3.21 -2.10
N LYS A 236 12.67 -3.23 -1.89
CA LYS A 236 13.68 -3.13 -2.95
C LYS A 236 13.60 -4.33 -3.89
N ILE A 237 13.50 -5.53 -3.34
CA ILE A 237 13.35 -6.77 -4.12
C ILE A 237 12.08 -6.72 -4.98
N SER A 238 10.93 -6.39 -4.38
CA SER A 238 9.65 -6.30 -5.10
C SER A 238 9.71 -5.30 -6.26
N LYS A 239 10.21 -4.09 -6.03
CA LYS A 239 10.29 -3.04 -7.06
C LYS A 239 11.27 -3.40 -8.19
N THR A 240 12.44 -3.94 -7.85
CA THR A 240 13.43 -4.35 -8.86
C THR A 240 12.88 -5.47 -9.74
N ARG A 241 12.30 -6.51 -9.12
CA ARG A 241 11.67 -7.62 -9.85
C ARG A 241 10.55 -7.15 -10.77
N ALA A 242 9.73 -6.18 -10.34
CA ALA A 242 8.64 -5.65 -11.16
C ALA A 242 9.14 -5.06 -12.49
N VAL A 243 10.33 -4.45 -12.53
CA VAL A 243 10.93 -3.88 -13.74
C VAL A 243 11.71 -4.94 -14.51
N THR A 244 12.58 -5.72 -13.86
CA THR A 244 13.44 -6.69 -14.55
C THR A 244 12.67 -7.89 -15.10
N SER A 245 11.51 -8.24 -14.53
CA SER A 245 10.68 -9.36 -14.99
C SER A 245 10.14 -9.23 -16.42
N VAL A 246 10.13 -8.02 -16.98
CA VAL A 246 9.65 -7.77 -18.35
C VAL A 246 10.80 -7.64 -19.37
N VAL A 247 12.05 -7.77 -18.91
CA VAL A 247 13.26 -7.74 -19.74
C VAL A 247 13.72 -9.18 -19.93
N PRO A 248 13.89 -9.67 -21.19
CA PRO A 248 14.15 -11.08 -21.49
C PRO A 248 15.61 -11.48 -21.29
N HIS A 249 16.51 -10.54 -21.05
CA HIS A 249 17.93 -10.79 -20.82
C HIS A 249 18.35 -10.43 -19.41
N ASP A 250 19.39 -11.09 -18.91
CA ASP A 250 19.96 -10.76 -17.60
C ASP A 250 20.62 -9.38 -17.65
N MET A 251 20.23 -8.53 -16.73
CA MET A 251 20.85 -7.22 -16.53
C MET A 251 21.87 -7.29 -15.40
N ASP A 252 23.05 -6.71 -15.63
CA ASP A 252 24.01 -6.54 -14.54
C ASP A 252 23.36 -5.75 -13.39
N PRO A 253 23.44 -6.24 -12.14
CA PRO A 253 22.89 -5.55 -10.98
C PRO A 253 23.36 -4.08 -10.81
N HIS A 254 24.55 -3.74 -11.31
CA HIS A 254 25.06 -2.36 -11.32
C HIS A 254 24.36 -1.46 -12.35
N ASN A 255 23.70 -2.04 -13.33
CA ASN A 255 22.97 -1.34 -14.38
C ASN A 255 21.49 -1.09 -14.00
N VAL A 256 21.02 -1.60 -12.86
CA VAL A 256 19.64 -1.43 -12.40
C VAL A 256 19.62 -0.80 -11.00
N HIS A 257 19.08 0.41 -10.89
CA HIS A 257 18.95 1.07 -9.62
C HIS A 257 17.50 1.52 -9.37
N ILE A 258 16.78 0.82 -8.50
CA ILE A 258 15.40 1.12 -8.14
C ILE A 258 15.32 1.56 -6.68
N GLY A 259 14.96 2.82 -6.47
CA GLY A 259 14.97 3.47 -5.16
C GLY A 259 16.36 3.97 -4.86
N PRO A 260 16.84 4.34 -3.73
CA PRO A 260 16.07 4.56 -2.52
C PRO A 260 15.21 5.81 -2.62
N SER A 261 14.32 5.95 -1.66
CA SER A 261 13.52 7.16 -1.50
C SER A 261 14.23 8.15 -0.59
N ASP A 262 13.92 9.42 -0.77
CA ASP A 262 14.32 10.49 0.14
C ASP A 262 13.07 11.19 0.67
N TYR A 263 13.21 11.88 1.82
CA TYR A 263 12.10 12.51 2.52
C TYR A 263 12.25 14.03 2.52
N VAL A 264 11.17 14.70 2.10
CA VAL A 264 11.06 16.17 2.12
C VAL A 264 9.70 16.54 2.70
N ALA A 265 9.67 16.94 3.98
CA ALA A 265 8.45 17.12 4.78
C ALA A 265 7.37 18.00 4.11
N TRP A 266 7.75 19.13 3.50
CA TRP A 266 6.81 20.07 2.88
C TRP A 266 6.14 19.55 1.59
N LEU A 267 6.54 18.37 1.10
CA LEU A 267 5.84 17.72 0.00
C LEU A 267 4.50 17.11 0.43
N ASP A 268 4.28 16.93 1.73
CA ASP A 268 3.12 16.22 2.26
C ASP A 268 2.98 14.84 1.62
N ASP A 269 1.79 14.39 1.24
CA ASP A 269 1.57 13.10 0.58
C ASP A 269 1.91 13.11 -0.93
N ARG A 270 2.58 14.15 -1.42
CA ARG A 270 3.05 14.20 -2.81
C ARG A 270 4.33 13.38 -2.97
N LYS A 271 4.38 12.67 -4.09
CA LYS A 271 5.52 11.85 -4.51
C LYS A 271 6.00 12.25 -5.88
N PHE A 272 7.30 12.39 -6.00
CA PHE A 272 7.99 12.56 -7.26
C PHE A 272 8.84 11.33 -7.57
N ALA A 273 8.81 10.89 -8.82
CA ALA A 273 9.69 9.85 -9.33
C ALA A 273 10.46 10.38 -10.54
N PHE A 274 11.76 10.16 -10.55
CA PHE A 274 12.66 10.45 -11.66
C PHE A 274 13.14 9.14 -12.21
N VAL A 275 12.87 8.87 -13.48
CA VAL A 275 13.19 7.60 -14.11
C VAL A 275 13.95 7.84 -15.42
N ARG A 276 15.04 7.08 -15.58
CA ARG A 276 15.81 7.05 -16.81
C ARG A 276 16.00 5.61 -17.29
N LEU A 277 15.79 5.40 -18.57
CA LEU A 277 16.08 4.17 -19.29
C LEU A 277 17.09 4.48 -20.38
N GLU A 278 18.13 3.68 -20.48
CA GLU A 278 19.12 3.74 -21.57
C GLU A 278 19.16 2.41 -22.31
N GLY A 279 19.19 2.46 -23.61
CA GLY A 279 19.21 1.26 -24.43
C GLY A 279 19.88 1.45 -25.78
N THR A 280 20.01 0.35 -26.48
CA THR A 280 20.63 0.25 -27.81
C THR A 280 19.58 -0.07 -28.85
N THR A 281 19.52 0.74 -29.88
CA THR A 281 18.60 0.63 -31.02
C THR A 281 19.29 0.05 -32.27
N PHE A 282 18.62 0.15 -33.43
CA PHE A 282 19.14 -0.27 -34.72
C PHE A 282 20.53 0.34 -35.01
N GLY A 283 21.48 -0.48 -35.43
CA GLY A 283 22.86 -0.06 -35.78
C GLY A 283 23.70 0.31 -34.54
N ASP A 284 23.38 -0.24 -33.39
CA ASP A 284 24.02 0.03 -32.09
C ASP A 284 23.98 1.51 -31.66
N VAL A 285 22.98 2.25 -32.17
CA VAL A 285 22.81 3.65 -31.81
C VAL A 285 22.19 3.75 -30.41
N PRO A 286 22.76 4.57 -29.51
CA PRO A 286 22.22 4.73 -28.16
C PRO A 286 20.90 5.51 -28.17
N LEU A 287 20.01 5.12 -27.25
CA LEU A 287 18.74 5.80 -26.96
C LEU A 287 18.63 6.02 -25.45
N SER A 288 18.16 7.18 -25.06
CA SER A 288 17.77 7.44 -23.67
C SER A 288 16.38 8.02 -23.59
N LEU A 289 15.63 7.59 -22.57
CA LEU A 289 14.32 8.12 -22.22
C LEU A 289 14.32 8.54 -20.75
N GLU A 290 13.90 9.75 -20.48
CA GLU A 290 13.71 10.27 -19.13
C GLU A 290 12.29 10.74 -18.95
N TYR A 291 11.75 10.50 -17.73
CA TYR A 291 10.50 11.12 -17.33
C TYR A 291 10.49 11.46 -15.85
N LYS A 292 9.65 12.41 -15.50
CA LYS A 292 9.31 12.77 -14.14
C LYS A 292 7.81 12.56 -13.94
N LEU A 293 7.47 11.82 -12.89
CA LEU A 293 6.10 11.62 -12.45
C LEU A 293 5.88 12.37 -11.12
N GLN A 294 4.75 13.05 -11.00
CA GLN A 294 4.25 13.58 -9.74
C GLN A 294 2.84 13.07 -9.50
N VAL A 295 2.58 12.55 -8.30
CA VAL A 295 1.27 12.06 -7.88
C VAL A 295 1.01 12.44 -6.41
N TRP A 296 -0.24 12.42 -5.99
CA TRP A 296 -0.62 12.22 -4.61
C TRP A 296 -0.52 10.72 -4.34
N ASP A 297 0.34 10.30 -3.41
CA ASP A 297 0.77 8.89 -3.30
C ASP A 297 -0.36 8.01 -2.79
N SER A 298 -1.02 8.42 -1.70
CA SER A 298 -2.01 7.58 -1.02
C SER A 298 -3.33 7.45 -1.79
N PRO A 299 -3.95 8.51 -2.35
CA PRO A 299 -5.14 8.35 -3.19
C PRO A 299 -4.90 7.54 -4.47
N ASN A 300 -3.65 7.54 -4.95
CA ASN A 300 -3.26 6.76 -6.12
C ASN A 300 -3.00 5.27 -5.80
N SER A 301 -3.01 4.91 -4.51
CA SER A 301 -2.68 3.56 -4.02
C SER A 301 -3.79 2.92 -3.18
N ALA A 302 -4.80 3.69 -2.78
CA ALA A 302 -5.90 3.24 -1.93
C ALA A 302 -6.94 2.39 -2.68
#